data_383448687f4472da14c1f13ac364028e
#
_entry.id   383448687f4472da14c1f13ac364028e
#
_cell.length_a   1.000
_cell.length_b   1.000
_cell.length_c   1.000
_cell.angle_alpha   90.00
_cell.angle_beta   90.00
_cell.angle_gamma   90.00
#
_symmetry.space_group_name_H-M   'P 1'
#
loop_
_entity.id
_entity.type
_entity.pdbx_description
1 polymer ?
#
loop_
_entity_poly.entity_id
_entity_poly.type
_entity_poly.pdbx_seq_one_letter_code
_entity_poly.pdbx_strand_id
1 'polypeptide(L)'
;MTTTSSPDLDSTVVEAVAHVAHDDHAHPDLRIWGLVTFLASESLMFGGFFATYIIFFSTYAVWPPEGTEVELVLPAINTLILVSSSLVINKGTHAVKENDIKGMRLWFGVTALMGMIFLGGQVYEYMTLGYGLTENIFANCFYLTTGFHGLHVFIGVLLILGVMWRSRREGHYSDIKHVGVEMAEIYWHFVDVIWIILFTLLYILTRL
;
A
#
# COMPACT_ATOMS: atom_id res chain seq x y z
N MET A 1 -49.72 -33.49 -50.48
CA MET A 1 -49.44 -32.55 -49.36
C MET A 1 -48.05 -32.81 -48.83
N THR A 2 -47.10 -32.05 -49.33
CA THR A 2 -45.69 -32.13 -48.90
C THR A 2 -45.42 -30.97 -47.96
N THR A 3 -45.31 -31.28 -46.70
CA THR A 3 -44.84 -30.29 -45.66
C THR A 3 -43.31 -30.14 -45.75
N THR A 4 -42.90 -29.06 -46.34
CA THR A 4 -41.49 -28.64 -46.25
C THR A 4 -41.24 -28.10 -44.86
N SER A 5 -40.48 -28.83 -44.04
CA SER A 5 -39.91 -28.32 -42.79
C SER A 5 -38.88 -27.25 -43.12
N SER A 6 -39.06 -26.05 -42.60
CA SER A 6 -38.05 -25.00 -42.64
C SER A 6 -36.81 -25.43 -41.82
N PRO A 7 -35.58 -25.20 -42.32
CA PRO A 7 -34.39 -25.55 -41.56
C PRO A 7 -34.29 -24.66 -40.33
N ASP A 8 -33.86 -25.25 -39.20
CA ASP A 8 -33.61 -24.65 -37.90
C ASP A 8 -32.54 -23.53 -37.99
N LEU A 9 -32.98 -22.36 -38.47
CA LEU A 9 -32.14 -21.14 -38.40
C LEU A 9 -32.00 -20.60 -36.96
N ASP A 10 -32.81 -21.14 -36.04
CA ASP A 10 -32.89 -20.65 -34.66
C ASP A 10 -31.73 -21.22 -33.78
N SER A 11 -31.33 -22.47 -34.00
CA SER A 11 -30.26 -23.11 -33.23
C SER A 11 -28.86 -22.55 -33.54
N THR A 12 -28.57 -22.24 -34.79
CA THR A 12 -27.28 -21.66 -35.20
C THR A 12 -27.13 -20.22 -34.79
N VAL A 13 -28.23 -19.45 -34.77
CA VAL A 13 -28.23 -18.06 -34.26
C VAL A 13 -28.08 -18.04 -32.74
N VAL A 14 -28.72 -18.95 -32.03
CA VAL A 14 -28.59 -19.09 -30.57
C VAL A 14 -27.18 -19.54 -30.19
N GLU A 15 -26.58 -20.50 -30.91
CA GLU A 15 -25.15 -20.89 -30.70
C GLU A 15 -24.20 -19.76 -31.05
N ALA A 16 -24.41 -19.03 -32.13
CA ALA A 16 -23.56 -17.88 -32.47
C ALA A 16 -23.68 -16.74 -31.45
N VAL A 17 -24.89 -16.46 -30.95
CA VAL A 17 -25.08 -15.46 -29.86
C VAL A 17 -24.50 -15.95 -28.55
N ALA A 18 -24.58 -17.26 -28.24
CA ALA A 18 -23.93 -17.84 -27.07
C ALA A 18 -22.38 -17.77 -27.16
N HIS A 19 -21.82 -17.99 -28.36
CA HIS A 19 -20.37 -17.84 -28.58
C HIS A 19 -19.88 -16.38 -28.47
N VAL A 20 -20.68 -15.42 -28.92
CA VAL A 20 -20.35 -13.98 -28.79
C VAL A 20 -20.50 -13.50 -27.34
N ALA A 21 -21.38 -14.15 -26.53
CA ALA A 21 -21.54 -13.83 -25.11
C ALA A 21 -20.45 -14.45 -24.22
N HIS A 22 -19.62 -15.36 -24.74
CA HIS A 22 -18.53 -16.02 -24.02
C HIS A 22 -17.12 -15.49 -24.34
N ASP A 23 -16.98 -14.43 -25.13
CA ASP A 23 -15.77 -13.64 -25.14
C ASP A 23 -15.78 -12.71 -23.90
N ASP A 24 -15.77 -13.31 -22.72
CA ASP A 24 -15.30 -12.71 -21.50
C ASP A 24 -13.78 -12.43 -21.65
N HIS A 25 -13.47 -11.42 -22.45
CA HIS A 25 -12.26 -10.66 -22.24
C HIS A 25 -12.38 -10.16 -20.80
N ALA A 26 -11.66 -10.79 -19.87
CA ALA A 26 -11.56 -10.34 -18.50
C ALA A 26 -11.05 -8.88 -18.54
N HIS A 27 -11.99 -7.93 -18.66
CA HIS A 27 -11.65 -6.52 -18.60
C HIS A 27 -10.99 -6.30 -17.23
N PRO A 28 -9.75 -5.87 -17.21
CA PRO A 28 -9.05 -5.64 -15.95
C PRO A 28 -9.91 -4.69 -15.11
N ASP A 29 -10.08 -5.02 -13.82
CA ASP A 29 -10.97 -4.24 -12.94
C ASP A 29 -10.47 -2.79 -12.90
N LEU A 30 -11.28 -1.88 -13.44
CA LEU A 30 -10.98 -0.44 -13.54
C LEU A 30 -10.62 0.18 -12.17
N ARG A 31 -11.07 -0.44 -11.07
CA ARG A 31 -10.75 0.01 -9.71
C ARG A 31 -9.27 -0.23 -9.40
N ILE A 32 -8.75 -1.41 -9.77
CA ILE A 32 -7.33 -1.74 -9.60
C ILE A 32 -6.47 -0.84 -10.49
N TRP A 33 -6.87 -0.60 -11.75
CA TRP A 33 -6.16 0.32 -12.63
C TRP A 33 -6.16 1.75 -12.10
N GLY A 34 -7.27 2.22 -11.53
CA GLY A 34 -7.34 3.52 -10.85
C GLY A 34 -6.36 3.61 -9.68
N LEU A 35 -6.29 2.56 -8.85
CA LEU A 35 -5.32 2.48 -7.75
C LEU A 35 -3.89 2.49 -8.27
N VAL A 36 -3.55 1.67 -9.27
CA VAL A 36 -2.19 1.60 -9.84
C VAL A 36 -1.76 2.96 -10.39
N THR A 37 -2.65 3.66 -11.12
CA THR A 37 -2.37 5.00 -11.63
C THR A 37 -2.15 6.00 -10.49
N PHE A 38 -2.94 5.94 -9.43
CA PHE A 38 -2.76 6.75 -8.23
C PHE A 38 -1.40 6.45 -7.58
N LEU A 39 -1.06 5.18 -7.34
CA LEU A 39 0.22 4.79 -6.74
C LEU A 39 1.42 5.20 -7.62
N ALA A 40 1.27 5.17 -8.94
CA ALA A 40 2.30 5.67 -9.85
C ALA A 40 2.53 7.18 -9.65
N SER A 41 1.47 7.99 -9.47
CA SER A 41 1.62 9.42 -9.19
C SER A 41 2.28 9.67 -7.82
N GLU A 42 1.93 8.90 -6.80
CA GLU A 42 2.56 8.98 -5.48
C GLU A 42 4.04 8.57 -5.53
N SER A 43 4.38 7.56 -6.35
CA SER A 43 5.78 7.16 -6.59
C SER A 43 6.61 8.31 -7.18
N LEU A 44 6.05 9.10 -8.09
CA LEU A 44 6.73 10.28 -8.66
C LEU A 44 6.93 11.37 -7.61
N MET A 45 5.96 11.59 -6.72
CA MET A 45 6.07 12.54 -5.63
C MET A 45 7.21 12.15 -4.67
N PHE A 46 7.23 10.89 -4.19
CA PHE A 46 8.33 10.40 -3.35
C PHE A 46 9.67 10.40 -4.10
N GLY A 47 9.67 10.06 -5.39
CA GLY A 47 10.86 10.16 -6.25
C GLY A 47 11.44 11.58 -6.28
N GLY A 48 10.61 12.61 -6.26
CA GLY A 48 11.02 14.01 -6.12
C GLY A 48 11.71 14.28 -4.78
N PHE A 49 11.18 13.77 -3.67
CA PHE A 49 11.83 13.87 -2.35
C PHE A 49 13.18 13.13 -2.31
N PHE A 50 13.24 11.92 -2.86
CA PHE A 50 14.48 11.14 -2.91
C PHE A 50 15.54 11.83 -3.76
N ALA A 51 15.17 12.35 -4.93
CA ALA A 51 16.09 13.10 -5.80
C ALA A 51 16.62 14.36 -5.09
N THR A 52 15.75 15.10 -4.41
CA THR A 52 16.13 16.28 -3.63
C THR A 52 17.14 15.92 -2.54
N TYR A 53 16.87 14.85 -1.78
CA TYR A 53 17.77 14.35 -0.75
C TYR A 53 19.16 13.97 -1.32
N ILE A 54 19.18 13.20 -2.42
CA ILE A 54 20.44 12.76 -3.06
C ILE A 54 21.24 13.95 -3.61
N ILE A 55 20.58 14.97 -4.16
CA ILE A 55 21.24 16.19 -4.64
C ILE A 55 21.95 16.89 -3.46
N PHE A 56 21.25 17.08 -2.34
CA PHE A 56 21.88 17.72 -1.18
C PHE A 56 23.00 16.84 -0.59
N PHE A 57 22.78 15.54 -0.43
CA PHE A 57 23.79 14.60 -0.01
C PHE A 57 25.08 14.69 -0.85
N SER A 58 24.96 14.84 -2.17
CA SER A 58 26.11 14.92 -3.08
C SER A 58 26.76 16.32 -3.15
N THR A 59 26.04 17.36 -2.70
CA THR A 59 26.50 18.75 -2.81
C THR A 59 27.22 19.22 -1.55
N TYR A 60 26.80 18.76 -0.37
CA TYR A 60 27.39 19.17 0.89
C TYR A 60 28.59 18.29 1.24
N ALA A 61 29.70 18.95 1.66
CA ALA A 61 30.94 18.26 2.03
C ALA A 61 30.82 17.45 3.32
N VAL A 62 29.90 17.83 4.22
CA VAL A 62 29.57 17.11 5.47
C VAL A 62 28.08 16.87 5.50
N TRP A 63 27.69 15.59 5.59
CA TRP A 63 26.31 15.17 5.63
C TRP A 63 26.10 13.95 6.54
N PRO A 64 25.18 13.98 7.49
CA PRO A 64 24.36 15.14 7.90
C PRO A 64 25.22 16.24 8.55
N PRO A 65 24.68 17.49 8.63
CA PRO A 65 25.36 18.58 9.34
C PRO A 65 25.59 18.23 10.82
N GLU A 66 26.64 18.81 11.43
CA GLU A 66 26.93 18.61 12.85
C GLU A 66 25.71 18.95 13.74
N GLY A 67 25.44 18.12 14.73
CA GLY A 67 24.28 18.28 15.63
C GLY A 67 22.98 17.66 15.13
N THR A 68 22.97 17.02 13.97
CA THR A 68 21.79 16.31 13.41
C THR A 68 21.99 14.79 13.36
N GLU A 69 22.49 14.21 14.44
CA GLU A 69 22.64 12.76 14.53
C GLU A 69 21.27 12.08 14.63
N VAL A 70 21.05 11.07 13.80
CA VAL A 70 19.86 10.24 13.81
C VAL A 70 20.15 8.92 14.50
N GLU A 71 19.39 8.57 15.53
CA GLU A 71 19.49 7.25 16.14
C GLU A 71 19.02 6.16 15.16
N LEU A 72 19.67 4.98 15.20
CA LEU A 72 19.32 3.87 14.31
C LEU A 72 18.42 2.81 14.97
N VAL A 73 18.52 2.65 16.29
CA VAL A 73 17.92 1.50 16.99
C VAL A 73 16.41 1.52 16.89
N LEU A 74 15.79 2.64 17.25
CA LEU A 74 14.32 2.77 17.20
C LEU A 74 13.77 2.67 15.78
N PRO A 75 14.29 3.39 14.76
CA PRO A 75 13.84 3.24 13.39
C PRO A 75 14.04 1.84 12.82
N ALA A 76 15.11 1.13 13.21
CA ALA A 76 15.33 -0.25 12.77
C ALA A 76 14.25 -1.20 13.34
N ILE A 77 13.90 -1.05 14.63
CA ILE A 77 12.81 -1.82 15.24
C ILE A 77 11.49 -1.50 14.55
N ASN A 78 11.18 -0.23 14.34
CA ASN A 78 9.98 0.21 13.62
C ASN A 78 9.93 -0.35 12.20
N THR A 79 11.06 -0.37 11.49
CA THR A 79 11.17 -0.96 10.16
C THR A 79 10.84 -2.46 10.18
N LEU A 80 11.37 -3.20 11.16
CA LEU A 80 11.05 -4.64 11.31
C LEU A 80 9.56 -4.86 11.58
N ILE A 81 8.93 -4.02 12.40
CA ILE A 81 7.48 -4.09 12.66
C ILE A 81 6.71 -3.84 11.37
N LEU A 82 7.03 -2.77 10.65
CA LEU A 82 6.31 -2.38 9.43
C LEU A 82 6.48 -3.43 8.32
N VAL A 83 7.71 -3.88 8.04
CA VAL A 83 7.98 -4.91 7.02
C VAL A 83 7.34 -6.26 7.38
N SER A 84 7.35 -6.65 8.66
CA SER A 84 6.65 -7.88 9.08
C SER A 84 5.12 -7.76 8.93
N SER A 85 4.55 -6.56 9.01
CA SER A 85 3.11 -6.33 8.79
C SER A 85 2.65 -6.67 7.38
N SER A 86 3.54 -6.56 6.37
CA SER A 86 3.31 -7.02 5.00
C SER A 86 3.01 -8.54 4.92
N LEU A 87 3.69 -9.34 5.74
CA LEU A 87 3.40 -10.79 5.80
C LEU A 87 2.08 -11.07 6.51
N VAL A 88 1.71 -10.21 7.45
CA VAL A 88 0.47 -10.35 8.22
C VAL A 88 -0.75 -10.00 7.38
N ILE A 89 -0.69 -8.91 6.58
CA ILE A 89 -1.82 -8.52 5.71
C ILE A 89 -2.10 -9.58 4.65
N ASN A 90 -1.07 -10.23 4.08
CA ASN A 90 -1.21 -11.33 3.12
C ASN A 90 -2.04 -12.49 3.69
N LYS A 91 -1.85 -12.83 5.00
CA LYS A 91 -2.69 -13.85 5.65
C LYS A 91 -4.15 -13.45 5.69
N GLY A 92 -4.43 -12.16 5.85
CA GLY A 92 -5.81 -11.64 5.82
C GLY A 92 -6.45 -11.75 4.44
N THR A 93 -5.72 -11.45 3.38
CA THR A 93 -6.18 -11.61 2.00
C THR A 93 -6.37 -13.09 1.64
N HIS A 94 -5.49 -13.97 2.12
CA HIS A 94 -5.69 -15.42 1.97
C HIS A 94 -6.98 -15.89 2.66
N ALA A 95 -7.21 -15.45 3.89
CA ALA A 95 -8.39 -15.85 4.65
C ALA A 95 -9.70 -15.47 3.93
N VAL A 96 -9.78 -14.28 3.27
CA VAL A 96 -10.98 -13.92 2.51
C VAL A 96 -11.19 -14.81 1.29
N LYS A 97 -10.12 -15.25 0.62
CA LYS A 97 -10.19 -16.20 -0.50
C LYS A 97 -10.69 -17.58 -0.07
N GLU A 98 -10.52 -17.94 1.19
CA GLU A 98 -11.05 -19.15 1.81
C GLU A 98 -12.43 -18.93 2.48
N ASN A 99 -13.07 -17.75 2.25
CA ASN A 99 -14.34 -17.34 2.88
C ASN A 99 -14.27 -17.23 4.42
N ASP A 100 -13.07 -17.19 5.02
CA ASP A 100 -12.89 -16.92 6.44
C ASP A 100 -12.84 -15.40 6.71
N ILE A 101 -14.01 -14.78 6.78
CA ILE A 101 -14.14 -13.35 7.07
C ILE A 101 -13.68 -13.00 8.50
N LYS A 102 -13.74 -13.94 9.44
CA LYS A 102 -13.27 -13.71 10.82
C LYS A 102 -11.75 -13.69 10.87
N GLY A 103 -11.10 -14.63 10.19
CA GLY A 103 -9.63 -14.64 10.02
C GLY A 103 -9.13 -13.40 9.32
N MET A 104 -9.78 -12.97 8.24
CA MET A 104 -9.45 -11.72 7.55
C MET A 104 -9.50 -10.52 8.50
N ARG A 105 -10.56 -10.35 9.29
CA ARG A 105 -10.66 -9.25 10.26
C ARG A 105 -9.56 -9.29 11.31
N LEU A 106 -9.22 -10.49 11.80
CA LEU A 106 -8.15 -10.66 12.78
C LEU A 106 -6.82 -10.19 12.21
N TRP A 107 -6.41 -10.68 11.03
CA TRP A 107 -5.13 -10.35 10.43
C TRP A 107 -5.04 -8.89 10.00
N PHE A 108 -6.10 -8.32 9.43
CA PHE A 108 -6.19 -6.89 9.13
C PHE A 108 -6.12 -6.03 10.39
N GLY A 109 -6.76 -6.46 11.49
CA GLY A 109 -6.67 -5.79 12.78
C GLY A 109 -5.26 -5.79 13.36
N VAL A 110 -4.55 -6.90 13.25
CA VAL A 110 -3.13 -7.01 13.66
C VAL A 110 -2.26 -6.08 12.80
N THR A 111 -2.46 -6.05 11.48
CA THR A 111 -1.74 -5.15 10.58
C THR A 111 -1.98 -3.68 10.93
N ALA A 112 -3.24 -3.29 11.17
CA ALA A 112 -3.57 -1.93 11.59
C ALA A 112 -2.88 -1.56 12.92
N LEU A 113 -2.85 -2.47 13.89
CA LEU A 113 -2.15 -2.27 15.17
C LEU A 113 -0.65 -2.08 14.95
N MET A 114 -0.01 -2.89 14.10
CA MET A 114 1.41 -2.76 13.78
C MET A 114 1.71 -1.42 13.11
N GLY A 115 0.85 -0.96 12.19
CA GLY A 115 0.94 0.38 11.59
C GLY A 115 0.81 1.51 12.62
N MET A 116 -0.10 1.38 13.59
CA MET A 116 -0.25 2.36 14.68
C MET A 116 0.97 2.38 15.61
N ILE A 117 1.58 1.23 15.90
CA ILE A 117 2.82 1.15 16.68
C ILE A 117 3.95 1.86 15.93
N PHE A 118 4.09 1.62 14.62
CA PHE A 118 5.06 2.32 13.78
C PHE A 118 4.88 3.84 13.85
N LEU A 119 3.64 4.35 13.66
CA LEU A 119 3.33 5.78 13.76
C LEU A 119 3.67 6.35 15.14
N GLY A 120 3.35 5.61 16.20
CA GLY A 120 3.71 5.99 17.57
C GLY A 120 5.22 6.09 17.77
N GLY A 121 5.99 5.15 17.23
CA GLY A 121 7.44 5.17 17.24
C GLY A 121 8.02 6.36 16.46
N GLN A 122 7.42 6.70 15.31
CA GLN A 122 7.83 7.87 14.51
C GLN A 122 7.57 9.19 15.24
N VAL A 123 6.42 9.32 15.91
CA VAL A 123 6.11 10.50 16.75
C VAL A 123 7.08 10.58 17.93
N TYR A 124 7.36 9.46 18.58
CA TYR A 124 8.33 9.42 19.67
C TYR A 124 9.73 9.83 19.20
N GLU A 125 10.18 9.37 18.04
CA GLU A 125 11.44 9.79 17.41
C GLU A 125 11.46 11.30 17.23
N TYR A 126 10.41 11.91 16.67
CA TYR A 126 10.33 13.38 16.50
C TYR A 126 10.40 14.15 17.82
N MET A 127 9.89 13.59 18.91
CA MET A 127 9.95 14.21 20.24
C MET A 127 11.34 14.12 20.87
N THR A 128 12.15 13.14 20.48
CA THR A 128 13.48 12.90 21.06
C THR A 128 14.61 13.47 20.22
N LEU A 129 14.36 13.84 18.96
CA LEU A 129 15.32 14.53 18.11
C LEU A 129 15.68 15.89 18.71
N GLY A 130 16.98 16.19 18.79
CA GLY A 130 17.51 17.45 19.34
C GLY A 130 17.39 18.64 18.39
N TYR A 131 16.82 18.47 17.19
CA TYR A 131 16.70 19.50 16.16
C TYR A 131 15.28 19.60 15.58
N GLY A 132 14.92 20.80 15.16
CA GLY A 132 13.58 21.09 14.59
C GLY A 132 13.56 21.07 13.07
N LEU A 133 12.34 21.09 12.51
CA LEU A 133 12.08 21.07 11.06
C LEU A 133 12.88 22.13 10.26
N THR A 134 13.04 23.32 10.81
CA THR A 134 13.61 24.48 10.08
C THR A 134 15.10 24.73 10.42
N GLU A 135 15.76 23.85 11.12
CA GLU A 135 17.11 24.08 11.62
C GLU A 135 18.16 24.00 10.52
N ASN A 136 18.03 23.03 9.64
CA ASN A 136 18.92 22.89 8.48
C ASN A 136 18.26 22.08 7.35
N ILE A 137 18.94 21.99 6.23
CA ILE A 137 18.46 21.29 5.02
C ILE A 137 18.24 19.80 5.25
N PHE A 138 19.08 19.14 6.04
CA PHE A 138 18.89 17.73 6.38
C PHE A 138 17.60 17.52 7.19
N ALA A 139 17.41 18.33 8.23
CA ALA A 139 16.20 18.30 9.05
C ALA A 139 14.93 18.52 8.20
N ASN A 140 14.96 19.49 7.27
CA ASN A 140 13.86 19.71 6.33
C ASN A 140 13.56 18.45 5.50
N CYS A 141 14.56 17.84 4.87
CA CYS A 141 14.41 16.64 4.07
C CYS A 141 13.88 15.48 4.93
N PHE A 142 14.44 15.29 6.14
CA PHE A 142 14.06 14.25 7.06
C PHE A 142 12.59 14.34 7.47
N TYR A 143 12.20 15.48 8.08
CA TYR A 143 10.83 15.65 8.58
C TYR A 143 9.79 15.65 7.47
N LEU A 144 10.09 16.28 6.33
CA LEU A 144 9.16 16.34 5.22
C LEU A 144 8.91 14.94 4.64
N THR A 145 9.96 14.20 4.36
CA THR A 145 9.86 12.90 3.70
C THR A 145 9.27 11.83 4.62
N THR A 146 9.73 11.77 5.87
CA THR A 146 9.19 10.81 6.87
C THR A 146 7.78 11.20 7.31
N GLY A 147 7.46 12.50 7.38
CA GLY A 147 6.12 13.00 7.70
C GLY A 147 5.09 12.67 6.61
N PHE A 148 5.43 12.88 5.33
CA PHE A 148 4.59 12.46 4.21
C PHE A 148 4.39 10.95 4.18
N HIS A 149 5.45 10.19 4.44
CA HIS A 149 5.33 8.74 4.57
C HIS A 149 4.41 8.34 5.73
N GLY A 150 4.59 8.94 6.91
CA GLY A 150 3.72 8.71 8.07
C GLY A 150 2.25 9.01 7.78
N LEU A 151 1.96 10.06 6.99
CA LEU A 151 0.60 10.34 6.51
C LEU A 151 0.05 9.20 5.65
N HIS A 152 0.88 8.63 4.75
CA HIS A 152 0.47 7.47 3.92
C HIS A 152 0.23 6.21 4.75
N VAL A 153 1.08 5.93 5.75
CA VAL A 153 0.83 4.84 6.71
C VAL A 153 -0.50 5.05 7.43
N PHE A 154 -0.78 6.27 7.89
CA PHE A 154 -2.04 6.59 8.55
C PHE A 154 -3.26 6.38 7.65
N ILE A 155 -3.20 6.84 6.38
CA ILE A 155 -4.23 6.58 5.37
C ILE A 155 -4.39 5.07 5.15
N GLY A 156 -3.30 4.32 5.06
CA GLY A 156 -3.32 2.86 4.94
C GLY A 156 -4.03 2.18 6.11
N VAL A 157 -3.77 2.62 7.34
CA VAL A 157 -4.51 2.15 8.54
C VAL A 157 -6.00 2.45 8.41
N LEU A 158 -6.39 3.66 7.96
CA LEU A 158 -7.80 4.00 7.76
C LEU A 158 -8.45 3.13 6.67
N LEU A 159 -7.76 2.81 5.58
CA LEU A 159 -8.25 1.91 4.54
C LEU A 159 -8.49 0.50 5.10
N ILE A 160 -7.55 -0.05 5.86
CA ILE A 160 -7.67 -1.35 6.54
C ILE A 160 -8.88 -1.35 7.48
N LEU A 161 -9.02 -0.32 8.31
CA LEU A 161 -10.18 -0.17 9.21
C LEU A 161 -11.50 -0.04 8.44
N GLY A 162 -11.49 0.66 7.30
CA GLY A 162 -12.64 0.78 6.38
C GLY A 162 -13.06 -0.57 5.82
N VAL A 163 -12.10 -1.39 5.38
CA VAL A 163 -12.34 -2.77 4.92
C VAL A 163 -12.94 -3.62 6.06
N MET A 164 -12.36 -3.55 7.25
CA MET A 164 -12.87 -4.26 8.43
C MET A 164 -14.29 -3.82 8.80
N TRP A 165 -14.59 -2.54 8.72
CA TRP A 165 -15.93 -2.02 8.99
C TRP A 165 -16.95 -2.51 7.95
N ARG A 166 -16.60 -2.46 6.65
CA ARG A 166 -17.46 -2.97 5.58
C ARG A 166 -17.70 -4.47 5.67
N SER A 167 -16.70 -5.22 6.12
CA SER A 167 -16.81 -6.68 6.28
C SER A 167 -17.83 -7.11 7.34
N ARG A 168 -18.31 -6.19 8.20
CA ARG A 168 -19.35 -6.47 9.20
C ARG A 168 -20.72 -6.75 8.55
N ARG A 169 -20.92 -6.29 7.30
CA ARG A 169 -22.15 -6.60 6.56
C ARG A 169 -22.00 -7.99 5.94
N GLU A 170 -22.93 -8.89 6.28
CA GLU A 170 -22.95 -10.25 5.75
C GLU A 170 -23.01 -10.25 4.22
N GLY A 171 -22.24 -11.12 3.58
CA GLY A 171 -22.20 -11.24 2.11
C GLY A 171 -21.51 -10.07 1.37
N HIS A 172 -20.88 -9.12 2.08
CA HIS A 172 -20.20 -8.00 1.41
C HIS A 172 -18.87 -8.42 0.78
N TYR A 173 -18.10 -9.25 1.45
CA TYR A 173 -16.87 -9.86 0.94
C TYR A 173 -17.03 -11.38 0.87
N SER A 174 -16.47 -11.97 -0.19
CA SER A 174 -16.43 -13.41 -0.45
C SER A 174 -15.18 -13.72 -1.29
N ASP A 175 -14.92 -14.98 -1.56
CA ASP A 175 -13.90 -15.46 -2.51
C ASP A 175 -13.97 -14.79 -3.89
N ILE A 176 -15.18 -14.42 -4.35
CA ILE A 176 -15.41 -13.76 -5.65
C ILE A 176 -15.43 -12.22 -5.53
N LYS A 177 -15.79 -11.67 -4.37
CA LYS A 177 -15.99 -10.23 -4.15
C LYS A 177 -15.06 -9.71 -3.05
N HIS A 178 -13.80 -9.53 -3.35
CA HIS A 178 -12.80 -9.06 -2.38
C HIS A 178 -11.87 -7.94 -2.90
N VAL A 179 -12.21 -7.29 -4.00
CA VAL A 179 -11.39 -6.22 -4.62
C VAL A 179 -10.97 -5.14 -3.62
N GLY A 180 -11.86 -4.75 -2.68
CA GLY A 180 -11.52 -3.76 -1.67
C GLY A 180 -10.44 -4.24 -0.67
N VAL A 181 -10.37 -5.55 -0.42
CA VAL A 181 -9.33 -6.17 0.41
C VAL A 181 -8.00 -6.14 -0.33
N GLU A 182 -7.99 -6.54 -1.61
CA GLU A 182 -6.79 -6.52 -2.45
C GLU A 182 -6.26 -5.10 -2.66
N MET A 183 -7.14 -4.11 -2.85
CA MET A 183 -6.72 -2.72 -2.97
C MET A 183 -6.04 -2.21 -1.70
N ALA A 184 -6.54 -2.56 -0.52
CA ALA A 184 -5.91 -2.18 0.74
C ALA A 184 -4.55 -2.86 0.94
N GLU A 185 -4.41 -4.12 0.52
CA GLU A 185 -3.15 -4.86 0.53
C GLU A 185 -2.11 -4.24 -0.41
N ILE A 186 -2.48 -3.95 -1.67
CA ILE A 186 -1.60 -3.33 -2.67
C ILE A 186 -1.11 -1.96 -2.15
N TYR A 187 -2.02 -1.15 -1.60
CA TYR A 187 -1.66 0.14 -1.01
C TYR A 187 -0.67 -0.02 0.14
N TRP A 188 -0.91 -0.99 1.04
CA TRP A 188 -0.03 -1.25 2.19
C TRP A 188 1.37 -1.64 1.76
N HIS A 189 1.50 -2.57 0.80
CA HIS A 189 2.79 -2.96 0.26
C HIS A 189 3.53 -1.81 -0.42
N PHE A 190 2.81 -0.93 -1.14
CA PHE A 190 3.40 0.27 -1.70
C PHE A 190 4.03 1.15 -0.60
N VAL A 191 3.30 1.40 0.48
CA VAL A 191 3.79 2.19 1.62
C VAL A 191 5.04 1.55 2.23
N ASP A 192 5.05 0.23 2.41
CA ASP A 192 6.21 -0.49 2.95
C ASP A 192 7.45 -0.39 2.06
N VAL A 193 7.29 -0.49 0.73
CA VAL A 193 8.39 -0.32 -0.23
C VAL A 193 8.99 1.09 -0.16
N ILE A 194 8.14 2.12 -0.09
CA ILE A 194 8.58 3.51 0.09
C ILE A 194 9.38 3.66 1.39
N TRP A 195 8.93 3.03 2.48
CA TRP A 195 9.66 3.07 3.75
C TRP A 195 11.05 2.44 3.68
N ILE A 196 11.20 1.29 3.03
CA ILE A 196 12.50 0.63 2.88
C ILE A 196 13.50 1.57 2.17
N ILE A 197 13.05 2.27 1.11
CA ILE A 197 13.88 3.25 0.39
C ILE A 197 14.24 4.42 1.32
N LEU A 198 13.24 4.97 2.04
CA LEU A 198 13.44 6.05 3.01
C LEU A 198 14.44 5.68 4.10
N PHE A 199 14.24 4.53 4.72
CA PHE A 199 15.12 4.03 5.78
C PHE A 199 16.54 3.87 5.27
N THR A 200 16.72 3.36 4.05
CA THR A 200 18.04 3.22 3.44
C THR A 200 18.70 4.59 3.22
N LEU A 201 17.97 5.57 2.68
CA LEU A 201 18.53 6.89 2.37
C LEU A 201 18.82 7.70 3.63
N LEU A 202 17.88 7.74 4.58
CA LEU A 202 17.97 8.65 5.73
C LEU A 202 18.80 8.09 6.90
N TYR A 203 18.81 6.77 7.11
CA TYR A 203 19.43 6.16 8.28
C TYR A 203 20.68 5.34 7.96
N ILE A 204 20.73 4.68 6.79
CA ILE A 204 21.89 3.85 6.41
C ILE A 204 22.91 4.69 5.64
N LEU A 205 22.48 5.37 4.58
CA LEU A 205 23.39 6.14 3.71
C LEU A 205 24.11 7.27 4.45
N THR A 206 23.46 7.89 5.43
CA THR A 206 24.08 8.93 6.29
C THR A 206 25.22 8.44 7.16
N ARG A 207 25.43 7.13 7.26
CA ARG A 207 26.49 6.51 8.10
C ARG A 207 27.65 5.91 7.30
N LEU A 208 27.49 5.88 5.95
CA LEU A 208 28.54 5.43 5.02
C LEU A 208 29.43 6.59 4.61
#